data_c87ab7c8db5a18a609438d390d613120
#
_entry.id   c87ab7c8db5a18a609438d390d613120
#
_cell.length_a   1.000
_cell.length_b   1.000
_cell.length_c   1.000
_cell.angle_alpha   90.00
_cell.angle_beta   90.00
_cell.angle_gamma   90.00
#
_symmetry.space_group_name_H-M   'P 1'
#
loop_
_entity.id
_entity.type
_entity.pdbx_description
1 polymer ?
#
loop_
_entity_poly.entity_id
_entity_poly.type
_entity_poly.pdbx_seq_one_letter_code
_entity_poly.pdbx_strand_id
1 'polypeptide(L)'
;MIVLVMVLLAALAAGAVAAYVLGVDAGYVLFTWQGWVLESTLAGFALLLLAVWLALWLISRVTGGALQLPSSVRGWLRDRRVDKAHQNFVRGLRELVTGEPRVAEQSLLRGIADHEAQDLSYVAAARAAQAQGAYDRRDAYLDRALALENPPLETVMAERIRLLAASGEPQRALD
;
A
#
# COMPACT_ATOMS: atom_id res chain seq x y z
N MET A 1 -20.39 -21.43 -5.42
CA MET A 1 -20.85 -22.12 -4.20
C MET A 1 -21.53 -21.19 -3.22
N ILE A 2 -20.93 -20.08 -2.81
CA ILE A 2 -21.50 -19.12 -1.84
C ILE A 2 -22.84 -18.53 -2.30
N VAL A 3 -22.96 -18.14 -3.57
CA VAL A 3 -24.22 -17.59 -4.15
C VAL A 3 -25.36 -18.60 -4.09
N LEU A 4 -25.09 -19.87 -4.37
CA LEU A 4 -26.08 -20.94 -4.35
C LEU A 4 -26.61 -21.19 -2.93
N VAL A 5 -25.72 -21.15 -1.93
CA VAL A 5 -26.08 -21.24 -0.51
C VAL A 5 -26.91 -20.03 -0.08
N MET A 6 -26.57 -18.83 -0.55
CA MET A 6 -27.34 -17.61 -0.29
C MET A 6 -28.77 -17.69 -0.84
N VAL A 7 -28.92 -18.17 -2.09
CA VAL A 7 -30.22 -18.32 -2.72
C VAL A 7 -31.06 -19.38 -1.98
N LEU A 8 -30.44 -20.47 -1.56
CA LEU A 8 -31.12 -21.52 -0.81
C LEU A 8 -31.64 -21.02 0.56
N LEU A 9 -30.79 -20.29 1.30
CA LEU A 9 -31.15 -19.69 2.59
C LEU A 9 -32.21 -18.60 2.46
N ALA A 10 -32.13 -17.76 1.42
CA ALA A 10 -33.15 -16.75 1.13
C ALA A 10 -34.49 -17.40 0.78
N ALA A 11 -34.50 -18.50 0.01
CA ALA A 11 -35.72 -19.27 -0.31
C ALA A 11 -36.32 -19.93 0.95
N LEU A 12 -35.47 -20.46 1.86
CA LEU A 12 -35.90 -21.08 3.10
C LEU A 12 -36.49 -20.02 4.06
N ALA A 13 -35.87 -18.83 4.15
CA ALA A 13 -36.41 -17.72 4.94
C ALA A 13 -37.74 -17.19 4.38
N ALA A 14 -37.83 -17.04 3.06
CA ALA A 14 -39.08 -16.62 2.39
C ALA A 14 -40.19 -17.66 2.61
N GLY A 15 -39.89 -18.97 2.56
CA GLY A 15 -40.82 -20.05 2.87
C GLY A 15 -41.30 -20.02 4.34
N ALA A 16 -40.41 -19.74 5.29
CA ALA A 16 -40.76 -19.62 6.69
C ALA A 16 -41.66 -18.43 6.99
N VAL A 17 -41.38 -17.28 6.36
CA VAL A 17 -42.23 -16.08 6.45
C VAL A 17 -43.59 -16.29 5.81
N ALA A 18 -43.65 -16.95 4.65
CA ALA A 18 -44.91 -17.29 3.99
C ALA A 18 -45.75 -18.27 4.86
N ALA A 19 -45.15 -19.26 5.46
CA ALA A 19 -45.83 -20.18 6.39
C ALA A 19 -46.42 -19.48 7.62
N TYR A 20 -45.66 -18.49 8.15
CA TYR A 20 -46.12 -17.68 9.29
C TYR A 20 -47.30 -16.78 8.92
N VAL A 21 -47.24 -16.11 7.74
CA VAL A 21 -48.28 -15.18 7.28
C VAL A 21 -49.56 -15.94 6.89
N LEU A 22 -49.45 -17.17 6.38
CA LEU A 22 -50.62 -17.95 5.93
C LEU A 22 -51.30 -18.72 7.08
N GLY A 23 -50.77 -18.60 8.33
CA GLY A 23 -51.41 -19.23 9.51
C GLY A 23 -51.50 -20.76 9.48
N VAL A 24 -50.66 -21.40 8.67
CA VAL A 24 -50.54 -22.85 8.68
C VAL A 24 -49.76 -23.26 9.94
N ASP A 25 -50.29 -24.23 10.72
CA ASP A 25 -49.65 -24.75 11.94
C ASP A 25 -48.20 -25.16 11.65
N ALA A 26 -47.28 -24.25 11.97
CA ALA A 26 -45.86 -24.49 11.84
C ALA A 26 -45.46 -25.41 13.00
N GLY A 27 -44.98 -26.61 12.67
CA GLY A 27 -44.54 -27.63 13.66
C GLY A 27 -43.58 -27.04 14.70
N TYR A 28 -43.58 -27.62 15.89
CA TYR A 28 -42.72 -27.27 17.01
C TYR A 28 -41.37 -27.95 16.88
N VAL A 29 -40.28 -27.22 17.15
CA VAL A 29 -38.95 -27.78 17.34
C VAL A 29 -38.65 -27.79 18.83
N LEU A 30 -38.59 -29.00 19.40
CA LEU A 30 -38.25 -29.26 20.80
C LEU A 30 -36.78 -29.64 20.87
N PHE A 31 -35.97 -28.78 21.48
CA PHE A 31 -34.57 -29.07 21.75
C PHE A 31 -34.38 -29.26 23.25
N THR A 32 -34.08 -30.50 23.67
CA THR A 32 -33.81 -30.85 25.08
C THR A 32 -32.33 -31.11 25.27
N TRP A 33 -31.68 -30.32 26.13
CA TRP A 33 -30.29 -30.51 26.54
C TRP A 33 -30.17 -30.35 28.07
N GLN A 34 -29.76 -31.43 28.75
CA GLN A 34 -29.45 -31.43 30.20
C GLN A 34 -30.51 -30.76 31.09
N GLY A 35 -31.80 -30.99 30.79
CA GLY A 35 -32.90 -30.44 31.61
C GLY A 35 -33.43 -29.08 31.18
N TRP A 36 -32.84 -28.44 30.14
CA TRP A 36 -33.36 -27.22 29.52
C TRP A 36 -34.25 -27.63 28.33
N VAL A 37 -35.47 -27.14 28.33
CA VAL A 37 -36.43 -27.34 27.24
C VAL A 37 -36.57 -26.01 26.51
N LEU A 38 -36.09 -25.94 25.27
CA LEU A 38 -36.26 -24.79 24.40
C LEU A 38 -37.38 -25.12 23.41
N GLU A 39 -38.54 -24.51 23.61
CA GLU A 39 -39.66 -24.60 22.70
C GLU A 39 -39.59 -23.40 21.72
N SER A 40 -39.43 -23.69 20.44
CA SER A 40 -39.46 -22.67 19.41
C SER A 40 -40.34 -23.10 18.25
N THR A 41 -41.06 -22.17 17.67
CA THR A 41 -41.74 -22.43 16.41
C THR A 41 -40.72 -22.65 15.30
N LEU A 42 -41.04 -23.48 14.33
CA LEU A 42 -40.14 -23.75 13.18
C LEU A 42 -39.72 -22.45 12.51
N ALA A 43 -40.59 -21.46 12.42
CA ALA A 43 -40.31 -20.12 11.88
C ALA A 43 -39.30 -19.36 12.75
N GLY A 44 -39.43 -19.39 14.08
CA GLY A 44 -38.49 -18.76 15.01
C GLY A 44 -37.09 -19.33 14.92
N PHE A 45 -37.00 -20.67 14.84
CA PHE A 45 -35.70 -21.34 14.66
C PHE A 45 -35.03 -21.01 13.32
N ALA A 46 -35.81 -20.96 12.23
CA ALA A 46 -35.30 -20.55 10.92
C ALA A 46 -34.79 -19.09 10.92
N LEU A 47 -35.49 -18.16 11.58
CA LEU A 47 -35.05 -16.78 11.74
C LEU A 47 -33.78 -16.67 12.57
N LEU A 48 -33.64 -17.45 13.62
CA LEU A 48 -32.43 -17.49 14.45
C LEU A 48 -31.23 -17.99 13.65
N LEU A 49 -31.38 -19.07 12.88
CA LEU A 49 -30.35 -19.56 11.99
C LEU A 49 -29.94 -18.51 10.93
N LEU A 50 -30.92 -17.82 10.37
CA LEU A 50 -30.64 -16.73 9.40
C LEU A 50 -29.88 -15.58 10.05
N ALA A 51 -30.25 -15.18 11.27
CA ALA A 51 -29.58 -14.13 12.01
C ALA A 51 -28.12 -14.51 12.35
N VAL A 52 -27.89 -15.73 12.82
CA VAL A 52 -26.54 -16.25 13.10
C VAL A 52 -25.69 -16.30 11.81
N TRP A 53 -26.27 -16.76 10.72
CA TRP A 53 -25.59 -16.80 9.44
C TRP A 53 -25.24 -15.40 8.92
N LEU A 54 -26.18 -14.44 9.02
CA LEU A 54 -25.97 -13.05 8.62
C LEU A 54 -24.85 -12.39 9.47
N ALA A 55 -24.84 -12.67 10.77
CA ALA A 55 -23.79 -12.19 11.67
C ALA A 55 -22.42 -12.77 11.29
N LEU A 56 -22.32 -14.08 11.05
CA LEU A 56 -21.07 -14.71 10.60
C LEU A 56 -20.62 -14.19 9.23
N TRP A 57 -21.56 -13.97 8.30
CA TRP A 57 -21.28 -13.39 7.01
C TRP A 57 -20.75 -11.95 7.14
N LEU A 58 -21.38 -11.14 7.99
CA LEU A 58 -20.96 -9.77 8.23
C LEU A 58 -19.56 -9.72 8.88
N ILE A 59 -19.31 -10.58 9.88
CA ILE A 59 -18.01 -10.72 10.52
C ILE A 59 -16.95 -11.14 9.49
N SER A 60 -17.23 -12.14 8.66
CA SER A 60 -16.29 -12.59 7.63
C SER A 60 -16.02 -11.52 6.57
N ARG A 61 -17.01 -10.69 6.26
CA ARG A 61 -16.87 -9.58 5.32
C ARG A 61 -16.04 -8.43 5.92
N VAL A 62 -16.24 -8.13 7.19
CA VAL A 62 -15.46 -7.08 7.90
C VAL A 62 -14.02 -7.53 8.11
N THR A 63 -13.80 -8.76 8.57
CA THR A 63 -12.44 -9.29 8.79
C THR A 63 -11.70 -9.60 7.48
N GLY A 64 -12.37 -10.17 6.48
CA GLY A 64 -11.80 -10.42 5.16
C GLY A 64 -11.53 -9.14 4.36
N GLY A 65 -12.37 -8.13 4.50
CA GLY A 65 -12.19 -6.82 3.85
C GLY A 65 -11.13 -5.95 4.50
N ALA A 66 -10.94 -6.06 5.80
CA ALA A 66 -9.92 -5.29 6.53
C ALA A 66 -8.49 -5.80 6.29
N LEU A 67 -8.34 -7.10 5.95
CA LEU A 67 -7.04 -7.71 5.65
C LEU A 67 -6.66 -7.67 4.16
N GLN A 68 -7.63 -7.48 3.28
CA GLN A 68 -7.42 -7.30 1.85
C GLN A 68 -7.84 -5.89 1.46
N LEU A 69 -6.96 -4.90 1.69
CA LEU A 69 -7.04 -3.63 0.96
C LEU A 69 -7.18 -3.98 -0.52
N PRO A 70 -8.28 -3.60 -1.20
CA PRO A 70 -8.47 -3.91 -2.60
C PRO A 70 -7.19 -3.53 -3.35
N SER A 71 -6.72 -4.40 -4.23
CA SER A 71 -5.49 -4.20 -5.01
C SER A 71 -5.47 -2.83 -5.70
N SER A 72 -6.63 -2.31 -6.06
CA SER A 72 -6.83 -0.98 -6.59
C SER A 72 -6.43 0.15 -5.62
N VAL A 73 -6.68 0.00 -4.32
CA VAL A 73 -6.27 1.02 -3.32
C VAL A 73 -4.76 0.98 -3.08
N ARG A 74 -4.16 -0.23 -3.07
CA ARG A 74 -2.70 -0.37 -2.97
C ARG A 74 -2.02 0.19 -4.22
N GLY A 75 -2.54 -0.09 -5.41
CA GLY A 75 -2.07 0.49 -6.66
C GLY A 75 -2.15 2.01 -6.62
N TRP A 76 -3.31 2.56 -6.31
CA TRP A 76 -3.52 4.01 -6.25
C TRP A 76 -2.61 4.72 -5.22
N LEU A 77 -2.36 4.12 -4.04
CA LEU A 77 -1.43 4.65 -3.05
C LEU A 77 0.02 4.60 -3.54
N ARG A 78 0.40 3.52 -4.26
CA ARG A 78 1.71 3.39 -4.87
C ARG A 78 1.91 4.44 -5.96
N ASP A 79 0.95 4.57 -6.87
CA ASP A 79 0.99 5.55 -7.96
C ASP A 79 1.12 6.98 -7.42
N ARG A 80 0.37 7.32 -6.36
CA ARG A 80 0.51 8.61 -5.70
C ARG A 80 1.88 8.85 -5.06
N ARG A 81 2.56 7.81 -4.56
CA ARG A 81 3.91 7.94 -4.00
C ARG A 81 4.92 8.18 -5.12
N VAL A 82 4.83 7.41 -6.21
CA VAL A 82 5.66 7.58 -7.40
C VAL A 82 5.48 8.98 -7.99
N ASP A 83 4.25 9.44 -8.17
CA ASP A 83 3.97 10.81 -8.66
C ASP A 83 4.57 11.89 -7.77
N LYS A 84 4.46 11.74 -6.45
CA LYS A 84 5.07 12.69 -5.50
C LYS A 84 6.60 12.65 -5.55
N ALA A 85 7.18 11.46 -5.68
CA ALA A 85 8.63 11.30 -5.82
C ALA A 85 9.13 11.97 -7.08
N HIS A 86 8.44 11.78 -8.21
CA HIS A 86 8.75 12.46 -9.47
C HIS A 86 8.63 14.00 -9.37
N GLN A 87 7.55 14.50 -8.74
CA GLN A 87 7.38 15.94 -8.51
C GLN A 87 8.51 16.53 -7.65
N ASN A 88 8.93 15.82 -6.60
CA ASN A 88 10.04 16.23 -5.75
C ASN A 88 11.37 16.23 -6.51
N PHE A 89 11.61 15.24 -7.38
CA PHE A 89 12.78 15.19 -8.25
C PHE A 89 12.84 16.39 -9.21
N VAL A 90 11.75 16.65 -9.96
CA VAL A 90 11.66 17.80 -10.88
C VAL A 90 11.83 19.12 -10.14
N ARG A 91 11.23 19.24 -8.95
CA ARG A 91 11.38 20.41 -8.09
C ARG A 91 12.84 20.58 -7.66
N GLY A 92 13.49 19.53 -7.18
CA GLY A 92 14.88 19.57 -6.76
C GLY A 92 15.83 19.95 -7.89
N LEU A 93 15.61 19.45 -9.11
CA LEU A 93 16.38 19.89 -10.29
C LEU A 93 16.20 21.38 -10.59
N ARG A 94 14.96 21.88 -10.47
CA ARG A 94 14.70 23.32 -10.66
C ARG A 94 15.43 24.14 -9.61
N GLU A 95 15.35 23.77 -8.34
CA GLU A 95 16.03 24.46 -7.22
C GLU A 95 17.56 24.42 -7.39
N LEU A 96 18.10 23.35 -7.96
CA LEU A 96 19.53 23.26 -8.30
C LEU A 96 19.93 24.29 -9.38
N VAL A 97 19.10 24.42 -10.42
CA VAL A 97 19.33 25.38 -11.51
C VAL A 97 19.15 26.83 -11.04
N THR A 98 18.23 27.10 -10.12
CA THR A 98 17.99 28.43 -9.56
C THR A 98 19.04 28.84 -8.50
N GLY A 99 19.98 27.96 -8.18
CA GLY A 99 21.06 28.25 -7.24
C GLY A 99 20.70 28.12 -5.77
N GLU A 100 19.71 27.29 -5.46
CA GLU A 100 19.29 26.95 -4.10
C GLU A 100 19.69 25.51 -3.70
N PRO A 101 21.01 25.20 -3.58
CA PRO A 101 21.47 23.82 -3.49
C PRO A 101 21.03 23.10 -2.21
N ARG A 102 20.80 23.84 -1.09
CA ARG A 102 20.31 23.24 0.15
C ARG A 102 18.89 22.73 0.02
N VAL A 103 18.01 23.49 -0.62
CA VAL A 103 16.61 23.12 -0.83
C VAL A 103 16.52 22.01 -1.89
N ALA A 104 17.34 22.10 -2.93
CA ALA A 104 17.47 21.10 -3.98
C ALA A 104 17.84 19.72 -3.39
N GLU A 105 18.87 19.66 -2.54
CA GLU A 105 19.29 18.42 -1.88
C GLU A 105 18.15 17.77 -1.12
N GLN A 106 17.40 18.55 -0.32
CA GLN A 106 16.26 18.05 0.44
C GLN A 106 15.12 17.55 -0.47
N SER A 107 14.82 18.29 -1.53
CA SER A 107 13.77 17.92 -2.50
C SER A 107 14.13 16.64 -3.25
N LEU A 108 15.37 16.49 -3.71
CA LEU A 108 15.88 15.32 -4.42
C LEU A 108 15.88 14.05 -3.59
N LEU A 109 16.16 14.16 -2.28
CA LEU A 109 16.16 13.01 -1.37
C LEU A 109 14.75 12.63 -0.87
N ARG A 110 13.77 13.54 -1.01
CA ARG A 110 12.43 13.31 -0.53
C ARG A 110 11.67 12.35 -1.44
N GLY A 111 11.44 11.13 -0.96
CA GLY A 111 10.72 10.10 -1.71
C GLY A 111 11.59 9.35 -2.72
N ILE A 112 12.91 9.42 -2.59
CA ILE A 112 13.86 8.77 -3.51
C ILE A 112 13.62 7.26 -3.64
N ALA A 113 13.17 6.59 -2.58
CA ALA A 113 12.87 5.15 -2.58
C ALA A 113 11.71 4.77 -3.52
N ASP A 114 10.80 5.71 -3.77
CA ASP A 114 9.63 5.51 -4.63
C ASP A 114 9.88 6.08 -6.05
N HIS A 115 11.05 6.66 -6.34
CA HIS A 115 11.40 7.23 -7.64
C HIS A 115 12.04 6.18 -8.54
N GLU A 116 11.63 6.12 -9.81
CA GLU A 116 12.15 5.12 -10.77
C GLU A 116 13.63 5.34 -11.09
N ALA A 117 14.08 6.60 -11.15
CA ALA A 117 15.46 6.98 -11.41
C ALA A 117 16.17 7.41 -10.10
N GLN A 118 16.35 6.49 -9.18
CA GLN A 118 17.03 6.74 -7.90
C GLN A 118 18.49 7.18 -8.09
N ASP A 119 19.16 6.59 -9.06
CA ASP A 119 20.53 6.92 -9.48
C ASP A 119 20.67 8.40 -9.85
N LEU A 120 19.80 8.91 -10.72
CA LEU A 120 19.80 10.33 -11.10
C LEU A 120 19.48 11.24 -9.91
N SER A 121 18.62 10.81 -9.00
CA SER A 121 18.32 11.56 -7.79
C SER A 121 19.53 11.69 -6.88
N TYR A 122 20.29 10.61 -6.69
CA TYR A 122 21.54 10.64 -5.93
C TYR A 122 22.63 11.48 -6.62
N VAL A 123 22.79 11.35 -7.93
CA VAL A 123 23.75 12.15 -8.70
C VAL A 123 23.40 13.64 -8.60
N ALA A 124 22.14 14.01 -8.74
CA ALA A 124 21.71 15.39 -8.58
C ALA A 124 21.90 15.91 -7.14
N ALA A 125 21.64 15.08 -6.13
CA ALA A 125 21.91 15.41 -4.73
C ALA A 125 23.42 15.59 -4.47
N ALA A 126 24.29 14.78 -5.10
CA ALA A 126 25.74 14.94 -5.04
C ALA A 126 26.19 16.31 -5.63
N ARG A 127 25.60 16.73 -6.74
CA ARG A 127 25.84 18.08 -7.30
C ARG A 127 25.40 19.18 -6.34
N ALA A 128 24.24 19.01 -5.70
CA ALA A 128 23.74 19.95 -4.71
C ALA A 128 24.66 20.04 -3.49
N ALA A 129 25.18 18.92 -3.01
CA ALA A 129 26.16 18.85 -1.93
C ALA A 129 27.50 19.50 -2.33
N GLN A 130 27.98 19.26 -3.55
CA GLN A 130 29.17 19.91 -4.13
C GLN A 130 29.05 21.45 -4.14
N ALA A 131 27.92 21.97 -4.59
CA ALA A 131 27.64 23.40 -4.64
C ALA A 131 27.60 24.06 -3.24
N GLN A 132 27.39 23.23 -2.19
CA GLN A 132 27.46 23.66 -0.79
C GLN A 132 28.86 23.52 -0.17
N GLY A 133 29.83 22.94 -0.88
CA GLY A 133 31.14 22.58 -0.34
C GLY A 133 31.10 21.36 0.61
N ALA A 134 30.00 20.59 0.60
CA ALA A 134 29.80 19.45 1.48
C ALA A 134 30.29 18.15 0.81
N TYR A 135 31.59 18.03 0.67
CA TYR A 135 32.25 16.96 -0.09
C TYR A 135 31.98 15.56 0.47
N ASP A 136 31.93 15.40 1.79
CA ASP A 136 31.60 14.10 2.41
C ASP A 136 30.18 13.63 2.04
N ARG A 137 29.21 14.54 1.99
CA ARG A 137 27.86 14.20 1.57
C ARG A 137 27.78 13.87 0.08
N ARG A 138 28.53 14.64 -0.75
CA ARG A 138 28.66 14.36 -2.18
C ARG A 138 29.11 12.90 -2.40
N ASP A 139 30.21 12.50 -1.76
CA ASP A 139 30.80 11.19 -1.92
C ASP A 139 29.84 10.11 -1.41
N ALA A 140 29.20 10.32 -0.27
CA ALA A 140 28.18 9.40 0.26
C ALA A 140 26.98 9.22 -0.69
N TYR A 141 26.57 10.24 -1.43
CA TYR A 141 25.46 10.11 -2.42
C TYR A 141 25.93 9.36 -3.66
N LEU A 142 27.13 9.58 -4.15
CA LEU A 142 27.69 8.83 -5.28
C LEU A 142 27.87 7.35 -4.91
N ASP A 143 28.33 7.05 -3.72
CA ASP A 143 28.45 5.66 -3.23
C ASP A 143 27.07 4.97 -3.11
N ARG A 144 26.03 5.70 -2.68
CA ARG A 144 24.65 5.18 -2.68
C ARG A 144 24.13 4.94 -4.10
N ALA A 145 24.46 5.79 -5.05
CA ALA A 145 24.10 5.57 -6.46
C ALA A 145 24.74 4.31 -7.03
N LEU A 146 26.00 4.02 -6.65
CA LEU A 146 26.72 2.80 -7.06
C LEU A 146 26.23 1.52 -6.34
N ALA A 147 25.63 1.66 -5.16
CA ALA A 147 25.10 0.55 -4.38
C ALA A 147 23.69 0.10 -4.80
N LEU A 148 23.08 0.74 -5.80
CA LEU A 148 21.78 0.33 -6.35
C LEU A 148 21.88 -1.02 -7.06
N GLU A 149 20.76 -1.72 -7.20
CA GLU A 149 20.70 -3.06 -7.78
C GLU A 149 21.20 -3.13 -9.24
N ASN A 150 20.93 -2.03 -10.02
CA ASN A 150 21.42 -1.86 -11.40
C ASN A 150 21.98 -0.44 -11.59
N PRO A 151 23.16 -0.14 -11.06
CA PRO A 151 23.72 1.21 -11.16
C PRO A 151 24.18 1.48 -12.59
N PRO A 152 23.90 2.65 -13.15
CA PRO A 152 24.49 3.10 -14.41
C PRO A 152 25.95 3.53 -14.17
N LEU A 153 26.82 2.54 -14.01
CA LEU A 153 28.24 2.72 -13.61
C LEU A 153 28.96 3.82 -14.38
N GLU A 154 28.80 3.80 -15.72
CA GLU A 154 29.46 4.80 -16.58
C GLU A 154 29.00 6.24 -16.24
N THR A 155 27.71 6.45 -16.03
CA THR A 155 27.14 7.76 -15.73
C THR A 155 27.59 8.25 -14.36
N VAL A 156 27.51 7.40 -13.34
CA VAL A 156 27.89 7.76 -11.96
C VAL A 156 29.38 7.99 -11.84
N MET A 157 30.21 7.14 -12.47
CA MET A 157 31.66 7.29 -12.46
C MET A 157 32.11 8.53 -13.24
N ALA A 158 31.54 8.80 -14.40
CA ALA A 158 31.81 10.01 -15.16
C ALA A 158 31.48 11.28 -14.35
N GLU A 159 30.38 11.25 -13.61
CA GLU A 159 30.00 12.37 -12.76
C GLU A 159 30.91 12.51 -11.54
N ARG A 160 31.31 11.39 -10.91
CA ARG A 160 32.29 11.39 -9.82
C ARG A 160 33.60 12.05 -10.25
N ILE A 161 34.15 11.64 -11.38
CA ILE A 161 35.38 12.24 -11.95
C ILE A 161 35.20 13.73 -12.18
N ARG A 162 34.07 14.14 -12.78
CA ARG A 162 33.78 15.55 -13.06
C ARG A 162 33.70 16.40 -11.79
N LEU A 163 33.01 15.91 -10.74
CA LEU A 163 32.87 16.62 -9.48
C LEU A 163 34.19 16.68 -8.69
N LEU A 164 35.00 15.63 -8.71
CA LEU A 164 36.34 15.63 -8.11
C LEU A 164 37.29 16.56 -8.83
N ALA A 165 37.28 16.61 -10.17
CA ALA A 165 38.06 17.54 -10.94
C ALA A 165 37.71 19.01 -10.65
N ALA A 166 36.40 19.31 -10.48
CA ALA A 166 35.91 20.64 -10.14
C ALA A 166 36.25 21.10 -8.72
N SER A 167 36.47 20.17 -7.78
CA SER A 167 36.88 20.47 -6.39
C SER A 167 38.40 20.66 -6.22
N GLY A 168 39.20 20.46 -7.27
CA GLY A 168 40.65 20.52 -7.19
C GLY A 168 41.30 19.30 -6.53
N GLU A 169 40.62 18.19 -6.48
CA GLU A 169 41.07 16.88 -5.95
C GLU A 169 41.25 15.81 -7.06
N PRO A 170 42.02 16.10 -8.15
CA PRO A 170 42.11 15.19 -9.29
C PRO A 170 42.76 13.83 -8.92
N GLN A 171 43.56 13.78 -7.87
CA GLN A 171 44.21 12.53 -7.43
C GLN A 171 43.21 11.49 -6.85
N ARG A 172 42.15 11.96 -6.19
CA ARG A 172 41.07 11.06 -5.69
C ARG A 172 40.16 10.50 -6.80
N ALA A 173 40.28 11.03 -8.00
CA ALA A 173 39.51 10.55 -9.15
C ALA A 173 40.18 9.32 -9.82
N LEU A 174 41.42 9.00 -9.46
CA LEU A 174 42.21 7.91 -10.06
C LEU A 174 42.32 6.68 -9.14
N ASP A 175 41.95 6.81 -7.87
CA ASP A 175 41.84 5.75 -6.88
C ASP A 175 40.41 5.13 -6.88
#